data_47ed34681af774cd056e3d28ebccad42
#
_entry.id   47ed34681af774cd056e3d28ebccad42
#
_cell.length_a   1.000
_cell.length_b   1.000
_cell.length_c   1.000
_cell.angle_alpha   90.00
_cell.angle_beta   90.00
_cell.angle_gamma   90.00
#
_symmetry.space_group_name_H-M   'P 1'
#
loop_
_entity.id
_entity.type
_entity.pdbx_description
1 polymer ?
#
loop_
_entity_poly.entity_id
_entity_poly.type
_entity_poly.pdbx_seq_one_letter_code
_entity_poly.pdbx_strand_id
1 'polypeptide(L)'
;MLGDEYDDEMFGYGNETRKEKKRKIKDAEQVHEEEKEKSELESGDYNYLSAEALKNANTLRDEIGGFTLNRFKRIATKVLETVIKANEEQKKDEIKQLMTSELAAAVLASFAGENRNHIILVSLDEAKIVDITKLGNQYCIDMKFKMQQINYTTNKDGEVIDGDKKEIINVCEKWSFIHTLGKNDATWFISKIEEFDDTADGGK
;
A
#
# COMPACT_ATOMS: atom_id res chain seq x y z
N MET A 1 60.41 37.56 27.91
CA MET A 1 59.37 36.75 28.45
C MET A 1 58.45 36.35 27.27
N LEU A 2 58.56 35.14 26.91
CA LEU A 2 57.87 34.52 25.75
C LEU A 2 56.42 34.21 26.13
N GLY A 3 55.51 34.71 25.35
CA GLY A 3 54.10 34.33 25.44
C GLY A 3 53.75 33.47 24.24
N ASP A 4 53.40 32.23 24.47
CA ASP A 4 53.01 31.27 23.47
C ASP A 4 51.64 31.62 22.92
N GLU A 5 51.58 32.03 21.65
CA GLU A 5 50.38 31.99 20.83
C GLU A 5 50.14 30.52 20.44
N TYR A 6 49.11 29.89 21.05
CA TYR A 6 48.57 28.64 20.56
C TYR A 6 47.53 28.94 19.48
N ASP A 7 47.87 28.59 18.24
CA ASP A 7 47.00 28.49 17.09
C ASP A 7 45.89 27.46 17.39
N ASP A 8 44.66 27.94 17.53
CA ASP A 8 43.42 27.14 17.65
C ASP A 8 42.74 27.04 16.30
N GLU A 9 43.48 26.60 15.28
CA GLU A 9 42.95 26.17 13.99
C GLU A 9 43.08 24.66 13.88
N MET A 10 42.14 23.92 14.38
CA MET A 10 41.77 22.60 13.84
C MET A 10 40.54 22.02 14.56
N PHE A 11 39.58 21.68 13.72
CA PHE A 11 38.39 20.87 13.87
C PHE A 11 37.06 21.63 13.70
N GLY A 12 36.87 22.11 12.47
CA GLY A 12 35.53 22.37 11.94
C GLY A 12 34.76 21.06 11.78
N TYR A 13 34.34 20.47 12.88
CA TYR A 13 33.27 19.44 12.82
C TYR A 13 31.96 20.18 12.55
N GLY A 14 31.57 20.17 11.27
CA GLY A 14 30.24 20.63 10.86
C GLY A 14 29.18 19.91 11.69
N ASN A 15 28.59 20.65 12.61
CA ASN A 15 27.45 20.17 13.41
C ASN A 15 26.24 19.95 12.50
N GLU A 16 26.21 18.79 11.85
CA GLU A 16 25.06 18.32 11.10
C GLU A 16 23.87 18.20 12.06
N THR A 17 22.81 18.96 11.79
CA THR A 17 21.64 18.95 12.67
C THR A 17 20.99 17.55 12.62
N ARG A 18 20.31 17.16 13.71
CA ARG A 18 19.55 15.89 13.78
C ARG A 18 18.55 15.76 12.63
N LYS A 19 18.07 16.89 12.09
CA LYS A 19 17.15 16.98 10.96
C LYS A 19 17.82 16.66 9.64
N GLU A 20 19.05 17.15 9.42
CA GLU A 20 19.87 16.87 8.23
C GLU A 20 20.32 15.42 8.18
N LYS A 21 20.77 14.84 9.32
CA LYS A 21 21.10 13.41 9.41
C LYS A 21 19.90 12.53 9.07
N LYS A 22 18.69 12.85 9.60
CA LYS A 22 17.48 12.10 9.27
C LYS A 22 17.11 12.21 7.79
N ARG A 23 17.31 13.38 7.17
CA ARG A 23 17.06 13.59 5.75
C ARG A 23 18.02 12.76 4.90
N LYS A 24 19.34 12.83 5.17
CA LYS A 24 20.35 12.04 4.45
C LYS A 24 20.14 10.53 4.57
N ILE A 25 19.74 10.04 5.75
CA ILE A 25 19.41 8.61 5.94
C ILE A 25 18.21 8.24 5.07
N LYS A 26 17.15 9.05 5.07
CA LYS A 26 15.96 8.81 4.27
C LYS A 26 16.25 8.85 2.77
N ASP A 27 17.06 9.82 2.32
CA ASP A 27 17.47 9.93 0.93
C ASP A 27 18.35 8.74 0.51
N ALA A 28 19.25 8.26 1.38
CA ALA A 28 20.09 7.08 1.12
C ALA A 28 19.27 5.77 1.09
N GLU A 29 18.30 5.62 1.98
CA GLU A 29 17.36 4.48 1.97
C GLU A 29 16.53 4.46 0.68
N GLN A 30 16.05 5.62 0.22
CA GLN A 30 15.31 5.75 -1.02
C GLN A 30 16.14 5.37 -2.25
N VAL A 31 17.37 5.88 -2.35
CA VAL A 31 18.30 5.53 -3.45
C VAL A 31 18.60 4.03 -3.46
N HIS A 32 18.85 3.44 -2.29
CA HIS A 32 19.10 2.01 -2.19
C HIS A 32 17.88 1.16 -2.60
N GLU A 33 16.67 1.61 -2.28
CA GLU A 33 15.43 0.93 -2.67
C GLU A 33 15.19 1.04 -4.18
N GLU A 34 15.47 2.20 -4.80
CA GLU A 34 15.37 2.41 -6.25
C GLU A 34 16.37 1.54 -7.02
N GLU A 35 17.62 1.45 -6.55
CA GLU A 35 18.65 0.58 -7.15
C GLU A 35 18.27 -0.90 -7.03
N LYS A 36 17.76 -1.32 -5.88
CA LYS A 36 17.30 -2.68 -5.65
C LYS A 36 16.12 -3.01 -6.55
N GLU A 37 15.13 -2.13 -6.68
CA GLU A 37 14.00 -2.34 -7.57
C GLU A 37 14.40 -2.40 -9.03
N LYS A 38 15.32 -1.53 -9.46
CA LYS A 38 15.88 -1.60 -10.81
C LYS A 38 16.53 -2.95 -11.05
N SER A 39 17.31 -3.44 -10.08
CA SER A 39 17.91 -4.77 -10.12
C SER A 39 16.85 -5.89 -10.15
N GLU A 40 15.78 -5.78 -9.37
CA GLU A 40 14.68 -6.75 -9.36
C GLU A 40 13.93 -6.78 -10.69
N LEU A 41 13.64 -5.61 -11.31
CA LEU A 41 13.04 -5.52 -12.64
C LEU A 41 13.97 -6.11 -13.72
N GLU A 42 15.29 -5.93 -13.60
CA GLU A 42 16.28 -6.50 -14.50
C GLU A 42 16.51 -8.00 -14.23
N SER A 43 16.38 -8.46 -12.98
CA SER A 43 16.58 -9.86 -12.57
C SER A 43 15.40 -10.79 -12.84
N GLY A 44 14.25 -10.23 -13.20
CA GLY A 44 13.06 -10.99 -13.54
C GLY A 44 12.07 -11.25 -12.42
N ASP A 45 12.18 -10.61 -11.28
CA ASP A 45 11.23 -10.77 -10.16
C ASP A 45 9.80 -10.32 -10.51
N TYR A 46 9.64 -9.52 -11.57
CA TYR A 46 8.36 -9.06 -12.12
C TYR A 46 8.05 -9.62 -13.52
N ASN A 47 8.72 -10.69 -13.96
CA ASN A 47 8.51 -11.33 -15.28
C ASN A 47 7.09 -11.85 -15.48
N TYR A 48 6.31 -11.97 -14.42
CA TYR A 48 4.89 -12.35 -14.50
C TYR A 48 3.99 -11.19 -14.94
N LEU A 49 4.47 -9.94 -14.89
CA LEU A 49 3.73 -8.80 -15.40
C LEU A 49 3.81 -8.74 -16.93
N SER A 50 2.76 -8.20 -17.54
CA SER A 50 2.77 -7.95 -18.97
C SER A 50 3.85 -6.93 -19.37
N ALA A 51 4.32 -6.98 -20.62
CA ALA A 51 5.27 -5.98 -21.14
C ALA A 51 4.71 -4.54 -21.05
N GLU A 52 3.39 -4.37 -21.15
CA GLU A 52 2.74 -3.08 -20.99
C GLU A 52 2.74 -2.63 -19.53
N ALA A 53 2.44 -3.51 -18.59
CA ALA A 53 2.50 -3.20 -17.15
C ALA A 53 3.92 -2.81 -16.73
N LEU A 54 4.95 -3.51 -17.21
CA LEU A 54 6.36 -3.16 -16.96
C LEU A 54 6.73 -1.80 -17.55
N LYS A 55 6.26 -1.50 -18.77
CA LYS A 55 6.44 -0.16 -19.38
C LYS A 55 5.77 0.92 -18.53
N ASN A 56 4.55 0.69 -18.08
CA ASN A 56 3.82 1.62 -17.23
C ASN A 56 4.49 1.81 -15.86
N ALA A 57 5.07 0.75 -15.27
CA ALA A 57 5.85 0.82 -14.04
C ALA A 57 7.08 1.74 -14.19
N ASN A 58 7.82 1.58 -15.29
CA ASN A 58 8.98 2.43 -15.58
C ASN A 58 8.56 3.90 -15.75
N THR A 59 7.50 4.17 -16.53
CA THR A 59 6.98 5.52 -16.71
C THR A 59 6.51 6.14 -15.40
N LEU A 60 5.82 5.37 -14.56
CA LEU A 60 5.34 5.80 -13.25
C LEU A 60 6.50 6.21 -12.33
N ARG A 61 7.59 5.43 -12.32
CA ARG A 61 8.81 5.75 -11.57
C ARG A 61 9.42 7.07 -12.01
N ASP A 62 9.46 7.32 -13.33
CA ASP A 62 10.01 8.56 -13.89
C ASP A 62 9.12 9.78 -13.58
N GLU A 63 7.80 9.60 -13.52
CA GLU A 63 6.82 10.67 -13.30
C GLU A 63 6.58 10.98 -11.80
N ILE A 64 6.76 9.98 -10.91
CA ILE A 64 6.62 10.15 -9.45
C ILE A 64 7.98 9.89 -8.80
N GLY A 65 8.69 10.96 -8.45
CA GLY A 65 9.98 10.83 -7.77
C GLY A 65 9.90 10.02 -6.49
N GLY A 66 10.78 9.04 -6.37
CA GLY A 66 10.85 8.13 -5.23
C GLY A 66 9.74 7.07 -5.19
N PHE A 67 9.02 6.87 -6.30
CA PHE A 67 8.13 5.73 -6.44
C PHE A 67 8.95 4.47 -6.71
N THR A 68 8.64 3.40 -5.98
CA THR A 68 9.11 2.04 -6.28
C THR A 68 7.97 1.04 -6.07
N LEU A 69 7.97 -0.06 -6.85
CA LEU A 69 6.96 -1.11 -6.73
C LEU A 69 7.00 -1.77 -5.35
N ASN A 70 8.18 -1.99 -4.80
CA ASN A 70 8.34 -2.56 -3.46
C ASN A 70 7.78 -1.64 -2.37
N ARG A 71 8.05 -0.33 -2.48
CA ARG A 71 7.49 0.66 -1.56
C ARG A 71 5.97 0.73 -1.67
N PHE A 72 5.46 0.74 -2.91
CA PHE A 72 4.01 0.70 -3.14
C PHE A 72 3.38 -0.55 -2.54
N LYS A 73 3.94 -1.73 -2.80
CA LYS A 73 3.47 -3.00 -2.24
C LYS A 73 3.38 -2.98 -0.71
N ARG A 74 4.42 -2.46 -0.02
CA ARG A 74 4.39 -2.30 1.45
C ARG A 74 3.29 -1.35 1.90
N ILE A 75 3.10 -0.22 1.21
CA ILE A 75 2.04 0.74 1.51
C ILE A 75 0.67 0.11 1.28
N ALA A 76 0.45 -0.55 0.16
CA ALA A 76 -0.81 -1.21 -0.17
C ALA A 76 -1.17 -2.31 0.86
N THR A 77 -0.19 -3.09 1.31
CA THR A 77 -0.37 -4.06 2.40
C THR A 77 -0.82 -3.37 3.69
N LYS A 78 -0.19 -2.26 4.06
CA LYS A 78 -0.57 -1.51 5.25
C LYS A 78 -1.95 -0.87 5.13
N VAL A 79 -2.33 -0.44 3.93
CA VAL A 79 -3.66 0.08 3.63
C VAL A 79 -4.71 -1.03 3.78
N LEU A 80 -4.45 -2.25 3.28
CA LEU A 80 -5.32 -3.42 3.48
C LEU A 80 -5.63 -3.63 4.97
N GLU A 81 -4.59 -3.74 5.81
CA GLU A 81 -4.75 -3.92 7.26
C GLU A 81 -5.56 -2.79 7.89
N THR A 82 -5.28 -1.55 7.46
CA THR A 82 -5.98 -0.36 7.97
C THR A 82 -7.45 -0.36 7.59
N VAL A 83 -7.79 -0.73 6.34
CA VAL A 83 -9.17 -0.80 5.86
C VAL A 83 -9.96 -1.87 6.61
N ILE A 84 -9.39 -3.07 6.77
CA ILE A 84 -10.07 -4.16 7.51
C ILE A 84 -10.34 -3.72 8.95
N LYS A 85 -9.35 -3.12 9.61
CA LYS A 85 -9.51 -2.58 10.96
C LYS A 85 -10.53 -1.45 11.03
N ALA A 86 -10.48 -0.49 10.09
CA ALA A 86 -11.41 0.63 10.04
C ALA A 86 -12.85 0.16 9.78
N ASN A 87 -13.03 -0.89 8.96
CA ASN A 87 -14.33 -1.54 8.75
C ASN A 87 -14.84 -2.17 10.04
N GLU A 88 -14.02 -2.94 10.75
CA GLU A 88 -14.39 -3.57 12.02
C GLU A 88 -14.71 -2.53 13.10
N GLU A 89 -13.95 -1.44 13.18
CA GLU A 89 -14.17 -0.35 14.14
C GLU A 89 -15.18 0.69 13.67
N GLN A 90 -15.77 0.53 12.44
CA GLN A 90 -16.69 1.48 11.79
C GLN A 90 -16.16 2.92 11.72
N LYS A 91 -14.88 3.07 11.45
CA LYS A 91 -14.17 4.35 11.34
C LYS A 91 -14.41 5.01 9.98
N LYS A 92 -15.56 5.68 9.85
CA LYS A 92 -16.02 6.27 8.59
C LYS A 92 -15.02 7.22 7.93
N ASP A 93 -14.31 8.01 8.71
CA ASP A 93 -13.39 9.02 8.18
C ASP A 93 -12.10 8.37 7.64
N GLU A 94 -11.60 7.29 8.26
CA GLU A 94 -10.48 6.52 7.73
C GLU A 94 -10.85 5.87 6.38
N ILE A 95 -12.05 5.28 6.27
CA ILE A 95 -12.55 4.70 5.01
C ILE A 95 -12.60 5.75 3.90
N LYS A 96 -13.13 6.95 4.17
CA LYS A 96 -13.21 8.04 3.19
C LYS A 96 -11.84 8.55 2.73
N GLN A 97 -10.82 8.48 3.60
CA GLN A 97 -9.47 8.93 3.27
C GLN A 97 -8.70 7.92 2.41
N LEU A 98 -9.09 6.65 2.43
CA LEU A 98 -8.39 5.57 1.74
C LEU A 98 -9.05 5.14 0.42
N MET A 99 -10.30 5.50 0.20
CA MET A 99 -11.10 5.04 -0.95
C MET A 99 -11.59 6.21 -1.80
N THR A 100 -11.92 5.91 -3.07
CA THR A 100 -12.71 6.84 -3.89
C THR A 100 -14.07 7.09 -3.27
N SER A 101 -14.68 8.22 -3.63
CA SER A 101 -15.99 8.60 -3.09
C SER A 101 -17.05 7.54 -3.33
N GLU A 102 -17.03 6.90 -4.51
CA GLU A 102 -17.98 5.86 -4.90
C GLU A 102 -17.80 4.60 -4.04
N LEU A 103 -16.56 4.13 -3.92
CA LEU A 103 -16.27 2.93 -3.13
C LEU A 103 -16.53 3.18 -1.63
N ALA A 104 -16.11 4.33 -1.12
CA ALA A 104 -16.38 4.72 0.26
C ALA A 104 -17.89 4.76 0.56
N ALA A 105 -18.70 5.32 -0.34
CA ALA A 105 -20.14 5.36 -0.17
C ALA A 105 -20.76 3.95 -0.11
N ALA A 106 -20.29 3.03 -0.97
CA ALA A 106 -20.75 1.65 -0.97
C ALA A 106 -20.39 0.92 0.34
N VAL A 107 -19.15 1.06 0.81
CA VAL A 107 -18.70 0.47 2.09
C VAL A 107 -19.47 1.06 3.27
N LEU A 108 -19.63 2.38 3.31
CA LEU A 108 -20.33 3.06 4.41
C LEU A 108 -21.82 2.78 4.44
N ALA A 109 -22.44 2.41 3.32
CA ALA A 109 -23.83 2.00 3.28
C ALA A 109 -24.07 0.72 4.12
N SER A 110 -23.09 -0.18 4.18
CA SER A 110 -23.18 -1.38 5.02
C SER A 110 -23.16 -1.08 6.52
N PHE A 111 -22.64 0.09 6.93
CA PHE A 111 -22.61 0.52 8.34
C PHE A 111 -23.96 1.06 8.84
N ALA A 112 -24.90 1.35 7.93
CA ALA A 112 -26.20 1.92 8.26
C ALA A 112 -27.27 0.85 8.50
N GLY A 113 -26.99 -0.43 8.23
CA GLY A 113 -27.89 -1.55 8.40
C GLY A 113 -28.11 -1.95 9.86
N GLU A 114 -29.16 -2.75 10.13
CA GLU A 114 -29.39 -3.35 11.44
C GLU A 114 -28.41 -4.49 11.74
N ASN A 115 -27.82 -5.06 10.69
CA ASN A 115 -26.85 -6.14 10.78
C ASN A 115 -25.44 -5.59 10.60
N ARG A 116 -24.50 -6.17 11.32
CA ARG A 116 -23.10 -5.77 11.27
C ARG A 116 -22.24 -6.90 10.74
N ASN A 117 -21.51 -6.62 9.64
CA ASN A 117 -20.53 -7.53 9.09
C ASN A 117 -19.21 -7.35 9.82
N HIS A 118 -18.63 -8.46 10.23
CA HIS A 118 -17.34 -8.55 10.89
C HIS A 118 -16.34 -9.25 9.96
N ILE A 119 -15.21 -8.60 9.73
CA ILE A 119 -14.09 -9.14 8.94
C ILE A 119 -12.84 -9.02 9.80
N ILE A 120 -12.25 -10.14 10.17
CA ILE A 120 -11.06 -10.20 11.01
C ILE A 120 -9.94 -10.83 10.20
N LEU A 121 -8.88 -10.09 9.93
CA LEU A 121 -7.69 -10.60 9.27
C LEU A 121 -6.92 -11.52 10.23
N VAL A 122 -6.73 -12.78 9.84
CA VAL A 122 -5.95 -13.77 10.60
C VAL A 122 -4.51 -13.77 10.10
N SER A 123 -4.31 -13.88 8.78
CA SER A 123 -2.99 -13.80 8.14
C SER A 123 -3.09 -13.19 6.75
N LEU A 124 -2.00 -12.60 6.29
CA LEU A 124 -1.80 -12.22 4.90
C LEU A 124 -0.74 -13.15 4.30
N ASP A 125 -1.16 -14.03 3.40
CA ASP A 125 -0.31 -15.07 2.84
C ASP A 125 0.42 -14.60 1.57
N GLU A 126 -0.22 -13.75 0.76
CA GLU A 126 0.37 -13.17 -0.45
C GLU A 126 -0.12 -11.73 -0.66
N ALA A 127 0.82 -10.87 -1.05
CA ALA A 127 0.53 -9.54 -1.61
C ALA A 127 1.35 -9.39 -2.90
N LYS A 128 0.68 -9.27 -4.05
CA LYS A 128 1.33 -9.29 -5.37
C LYS A 128 0.72 -8.23 -6.27
N ILE A 129 1.54 -7.42 -6.93
CA ILE A 129 1.09 -6.53 -8.02
C ILE A 129 0.76 -7.44 -9.20
N VAL A 130 -0.43 -7.31 -9.78
CA VAL A 130 -0.85 -8.15 -10.90
C VAL A 130 -0.99 -7.38 -12.21
N ASP A 131 -1.24 -6.07 -12.13
CA ASP A 131 -1.27 -5.22 -13.31
C ASP A 131 -0.95 -3.75 -12.99
N ILE A 132 -0.50 -3.00 -13.99
CA ILE A 132 -0.26 -1.56 -13.90
C ILE A 132 -0.72 -0.94 -15.21
N THR A 133 -1.77 -0.14 -15.15
CA THR A 133 -2.34 0.55 -16.31
C THR A 133 -2.21 2.07 -16.18
N LYS A 134 -2.11 2.74 -17.31
CA LYS A 134 -2.11 4.21 -17.42
C LYS A 134 -3.22 4.65 -18.35
N LEU A 135 -4.10 5.51 -17.86
CA LEU A 135 -5.15 6.12 -18.67
C LEU A 135 -5.09 7.65 -18.53
N GLY A 136 -4.57 8.32 -19.58
CA GLY A 136 -4.34 9.75 -19.52
C GLY A 136 -3.33 10.13 -18.43
N ASN A 137 -3.78 10.91 -17.44
CA ASN A 137 -2.98 11.32 -16.28
C ASN A 137 -3.24 10.45 -15.03
N GLN A 138 -3.95 9.33 -15.17
CA GLN A 138 -4.26 8.44 -14.06
C GLN A 138 -3.53 7.11 -14.22
N TYR A 139 -2.93 6.64 -13.13
CA TYR A 139 -2.42 5.29 -12.98
C TYR A 139 -3.38 4.45 -12.16
N CYS A 140 -3.49 3.18 -12.52
CA CYS A 140 -4.12 2.15 -11.72
C CYS A 140 -3.14 1.00 -11.49
N ILE A 141 -2.96 0.60 -10.25
CA ILE A 141 -2.18 -0.57 -9.87
C ILE A 141 -3.13 -1.58 -9.23
N ASP A 142 -3.20 -2.76 -9.82
CA ASP A 142 -3.97 -3.87 -9.29
C ASP A 142 -3.09 -4.75 -8.41
N MET A 143 -3.53 -4.96 -7.17
CA MET A 143 -2.90 -5.83 -6.19
C MET A 143 -3.77 -7.06 -5.95
N LYS A 144 -3.17 -8.24 -5.99
CA LYS A 144 -3.76 -9.48 -5.49
C LYS A 144 -3.35 -9.69 -4.05
N PHE A 145 -4.33 -9.97 -3.19
CA PHE A 145 -4.13 -10.35 -1.80
C PHE A 145 -4.73 -11.73 -1.56
N LYS A 146 -3.91 -12.68 -1.06
CA LYS A 146 -4.40 -13.92 -0.48
C LYS A 146 -4.28 -13.82 1.03
N MET A 147 -5.34 -14.09 1.72
CA MET A 147 -5.41 -13.91 3.16
C MET A 147 -6.34 -14.92 3.81
N GLN A 148 -6.16 -15.11 5.10
CA GLN A 148 -7.08 -15.85 5.94
C GLN A 148 -7.89 -14.86 6.77
N GLN A 149 -9.18 -15.07 6.80
CA GLN A 149 -10.12 -14.20 7.51
C GLN A 149 -11.11 -15.04 8.33
N ILE A 150 -11.68 -14.40 9.34
CA ILE A 150 -12.91 -14.85 10.01
C ILE A 150 -14.00 -13.86 9.63
N ASN A 151 -15.06 -14.35 8.98
CA ASN A 151 -16.16 -13.52 8.50
C ASN A 151 -17.47 -13.99 9.14
N TYR A 152 -18.19 -13.08 9.77
CA TYR A 152 -19.51 -13.36 10.33
C TYR A 152 -20.35 -12.09 10.39
N THR A 153 -21.67 -12.27 10.48
CA THR A 153 -22.62 -11.16 10.61
C THR A 153 -23.38 -11.29 11.91
N THR A 154 -23.54 -10.17 12.62
CA THR A 154 -24.38 -10.10 13.82
C THR A 154 -25.61 -9.22 13.57
N ASN A 155 -26.71 -9.55 14.27
CA ASN A 155 -27.86 -8.67 14.39
C ASN A 155 -27.58 -7.53 15.40
N LYS A 156 -28.57 -6.65 15.62
CA LYS A 156 -28.48 -5.52 16.57
C LYS A 156 -28.27 -5.97 18.04
N ASP A 157 -28.65 -7.19 18.37
CA ASP A 157 -28.52 -7.77 19.73
C ASP A 157 -27.15 -8.46 19.92
N GLY A 158 -26.30 -8.47 18.86
CA GLY A 158 -24.96 -9.07 18.87
C GLY A 158 -24.94 -10.58 18.64
N GLU A 159 -26.10 -11.18 18.29
CA GLU A 159 -26.20 -12.60 17.96
C GLU A 159 -25.71 -12.85 16.53
N VAL A 160 -24.95 -13.92 16.33
CA VAL A 160 -24.49 -14.32 14.98
C VAL A 160 -25.68 -14.85 14.20
N ILE A 161 -25.92 -14.25 13.04
CA ILE A 161 -26.99 -14.63 12.12
C ILE A 161 -26.47 -15.25 10.81
N ASP A 162 -25.17 -15.06 10.52
CA ASP A 162 -24.49 -15.63 9.36
C ASP A 162 -23.01 -15.79 9.65
N GLY A 163 -22.36 -16.84 9.07
CA GLY A 163 -20.95 -17.16 9.28
C GLY A 163 -20.65 -17.76 10.67
N ASP A 164 -19.35 -17.90 10.97
CA ASP A 164 -18.87 -18.45 12.27
C ASP A 164 -17.68 -17.64 12.79
N LYS A 165 -17.71 -17.27 14.08
CA LYS A 165 -16.62 -16.54 14.77
C LYS A 165 -15.31 -17.33 14.87
N LYS A 166 -15.32 -18.61 14.57
CA LYS A 166 -14.17 -19.52 14.69
C LYS A 166 -13.71 -20.09 13.37
N GLU A 167 -14.52 -19.98 12.33
CA GLU A 167 -14.17 -20.51 11.02
C GLU A 167 -13.21 -19.57 10.31
N ILE A 168 -12.02 -20.10 9.99
CA ILE A 168 -11.04 -19.39 9.19
C ILE A 168 -11.27 -19.77 7.72
N ILE A 169 -11.52 -18.77 6.89
CA ILE A 169 -11.70 -18.93 5.46
C ILE A 169 -10.52 -18.32 4.69
N ASN A 170 -10.18 -18.95 3.55
CA ASN A 170 -9.20 -18.39 2.63
C ASN A 170 -9.92 -17.45 1.66
N VAL A 171 -9.42 -16.24 1.54
CA VAL A 171 -9.97 -15.19 0.69
C VAL A 171 -8.89 -14.75 -0.28
N CYS A 172 -9.25 -14.61 -1.55
CA CYS A 172 -8.41 -14.03 -2.58
C CYS A 172 -9.13 -12.85 -3.20
N GLU A 173 -8.54 -11.66 -3.09
CA GLU A 173 -9.13 -10.41 -3.58
C GLU A 173 -8.16 -9.65 -4.47
N LYS A 174 -8.73 -8.92 -5.44
CA LYS A 174 -8.01 -7.93 -6.22
C LYS A 174 -8.47 -6.55 -5.81
N TRP A 175 -7.50 -5.73 -5.41
CA TRP A 175 -7.71 -4.35 -5.03
C TRP A 175 -7.06 -3.42 -6.06
N SER A 176 -7.85 -2.53 -6.64
CA SER A 176 -7.38 -1.53 -7.61
C SER A 176 -7.08 -0.21 -6.89
N PHE A 177 -5.83 0.25 -7.00
CA PHE A 177 -5.36 1.52 -6.45
C PHE A 177 -5.17 2.51 -7.57
N ILE A 178 -5.74 3.71 -7.46
CA ILE A 178 -5.60 4.77 -8.44
C ILE A 178 -4.84 5.97 -7.88
N HIS A 179 -4.04 6.58 -8.75
CA HIS A 179 -3.35 7.84 -8.51
C HIS A 179 -3.51 8.75 -9.72
N THR A 180 -3.76 10.05 -9.49
CA THR A 180 -3.90 11.04 -10.57
C THR A 180 -2.71 12.00 -10.53
N LEU A 181 -1.93 12.05 -11.60
CA LEU A 181 -0.81 12.97 -11.75
C LEU A 181 -1.27 14.43 -11.71
N GLY A 182 -0.39 15.31 -11.24
CA GLY A 182 -0.65 16.75 -11.20
C GLY A 182 -1.45 17.23 -10.00
N LYS A 183 -1.88 16.32 -9.12
CA LYS A 183 -2.31 16.67 -7.77
C LYS A 183 -1.08 16.71 -6.87
N ASN A 184 -1.03 17.71 -5.97
CA ASN A 184 0.14 17.97 -5.10
C ASN A 184 0.43 16.89 -4.06
N ASP A 185 -0.30 15.80 -4.06
CA ASP A 185 -0.13 14.67 -3.15
C ASP A 185 0.14 13.39 -3.94
N ALA A 186 1.05 12.57 -3.44
CA ALA A 186 1.32 11.23 -3.96
C ALA A 186 0.31 10.20 -3.40
N THR A 187 -0.95 10.61 -3.17
CA THR A 187 -1.97 9.78 -2.53
C THR A 187 -2.54 8.77 -3.52
N TRP A 188 -2.61 7.53 -3.09
CA TRP A 188 -3.29 6.45 -3.76
C TRP A 188 -4.62 6.16 -3.09
N PHE A 189 -5.68 6.03 -3.88
CA PHE A 189 -7.02 5.69 -3.41
C PHE A 189 -7.43 4.31 -3.90
N ILE A 190 -8.06 3.52 -3.04
CA ILE A 190 -8.70 2.27 -3.47
C ILE A 190 -9.95 2.65 -4.26
N SER A 191 -10.05 2.16 -5.50
CA SER A 191 -11.18 2.42 -6.39
C SER A 191 -12.07 1.20 -6.57
N LYS A 192 -11.54 -0.01 -6.32
CA LYS A 192 -12.27 -1.26 -6.50
C LYS A 192 -11.72 -2.35 -5.58
N ILE A 193 -12.59 -3.18 -5.08
CA ILE A 193 -12.30 -4.43 -4.37
C ILE A 193 -13.20 -5.49 -5.00
N GLU A 194 -12.63 -6.59 -5.45
CA GLU A 194 -13.36 -7.70 -6.06
C GLU A 194 -12.73 -9.05 -5.71
N GLU A 195 -13.54 -10.10 -5.67
CA GLU A 195 -13.01 -11.46 -5.56
C GLU A 195 -12.09 -11.77 -6.75
N PHE A 196 -10.99 -12.46 -6.48
CA PHE A 196 -10.05 -12.90 -7.49
C PHE A 196 -10.07 -14.42 -7.59
N ASP A 197 -10.48 -14.93 -8.76
CA ASP A 197 -10.42 -16.36 -9.03
C ASP A 197 -8.99 -16.79 -9.36
N ASP A 198 -8.33 -17.37 -8.37
CA ASP A 198 -6.95 -17.84 -8.49
C ASP A 198 -6.81 -19.12 -9.36
N THR A 199 -7.92 -19.76 -9.70
CA THR A 199 -7.90 -20.98 -10.52
C THR A 199 -7.61 -20.69 -12.00
N ALA A 200 -7.82 -19.44 -12.44
CA ALA A 200 -7.58 -19.01 -13.81
C ALA A 200 -6.09 -18.76 -14.14
N ASP A 201 -5.22 -18.58 -13.13
CA ASP A 201 -3.80 -18.22 -13.32
C ASP A 201 -2.87 -19.47 -13.33
N GLY A 202 -3.40 -20.67 -13.22
CA GLY A 202 -2.69 -21.95 -13.12
C GLY A 202 -2.46 -22.70 -14.43
N GLY A 203 -2.49 -22.04 -15.59
CA GLY A 203 -2.38 -22.70 -16.87
C GLY A 203 -1.59 -21.97 -17.95
N LYS A 204 -0.26 -21.92 -17.84
CA LYS A 204 0.64 -22.04 -19.02
C LYS A 204 2.07 -22.30 -18.57
#